data_4b6b56e3f445758cfb0857893caaa870
#
_entry.id   4b6b56e3f445758cfb0857893caaa870
#
_cell.length_a   1.000
_cell.length_b   1.000
_cell.length_c   1.000
_cell.angle_alpha   90.00
_cell.angle_beta   90.00
_cell.angle_gamma   90.00
#
_symmetry.space_group_name_H-M   'P 1'
#
loop_
_entity.id
_entity.type
_entity.pdbx_description
1 polymer ?
#
loop_
_entity_poly.entity_id
_entity_poly.type
_entity_poly.pdbx_seq_one_letter_code
_entity_poly.pdbx_strand_id
1 'polypeptide(L)'
;MAQKKGLTARWKAVNAQLDVLSEQKNILLKEKNRIEKLLEGSAATPKQLDDVEGNIKVLDKQSASVSLQKENLAAENDALNVQIAQVNEQIQKSLIRYPVTGTVLEKYAEKSELVIPGKPLFRMASLDTMLLRVYVDGSQLPAIQLNQKAEVLVDSENGRLKKLPGRVCWIASQAEFTPKTIQTRKERINLVYAVKISVPNDGSLKIGMPGEAVFFTKEK
;
A
#
# COMPACT_ATOMS: atom_id res chain seq x y z
N MET A 1 15.00 5.52 19.32
CA MET A 1 16.38 5.99 18.96
C MET A 1 17.43 5.67 20.02
N ALA A 2 17.16 5.77 21.31
CA ALA A 2 18.13 5.47 22.37
C ALA A 2 18.63 4.00 22.35
N GLN A 3 17.74 3.04 22.19
CA GLN A 3 18.09 1.61 22.12
C GLN A 3 19.06 1.31 20.97
N LYS A 4 18.83 1.88 19.78
CA LYS A 4 19.73 1.69 18.63
C LYS A 4 21.14 2.25 18.88
N LYS A 5 21.25 3.39 19.58
CA LYS A 5 22.56 3.93 19.99
C LYS A 5 23.27 3.00 21.00
N GLY A 6 22.55 2.45 21.96
CA GLY A 6 23.10 1.49 22.92
C GLY A 6 23.62 0.22 22.23
N LEU A 7 22.85 -0.32 21.27
CA LEU A 7 23.26 -1.49 20.50
C LEU A 7 24.51 -1.22 19.66
N THR A 8 24.58 -0.03 19.02
CA THR A 8 25.76 0.39 18.26
C THR A 8 27.02 0.49 19.14
N ALA A 9 26.88 0.96 20.38
CA ALA A 9 28.00 1.01 21.33
C ALA A 9 28.49 -0.39 21.71
N ARG A 10 27.57 -1.33 22.01
CA ARG A 10 27.90 -2.74 22.29
C ARG A 10 28.59 -3.41 21.10
N TRP A 11 28.08 -3.16 19.87
CA TRP A 11 28.70 -3.66 18.64
C TRP A 11 30.15 -3.20 18.47
N LYS A 12 30.43 -1.91 18.75
CA LYS A 12 31.78 -1.37 18.71
C LYS A 12 32.70 -2.03 19.75
N ALA A 13 32.20 -2.25 20.97
CA ALA A 13 32.97 -2.91 22.03
C ALA A 13 33.34 -4.37 21.66
N VAL A 14 32.38 -5.13 21.10
CA VAL A 14 32.63 -6.51 20.65
C VAL A 14 33.63 -6.55 19.51
N ASN A 15 33.54 -5.63 18.53
CA ASN A 15 34.55 -5.55 17.47
C ASN A 15 35.95 -5.24 18.01
N ALA A 16 36.07 -4.26 18.92
CA ALA A 16 37.37 -3.94 19.53
C ALA A 16 37.95 -5.15 20.29
N GLN A 17 37.09 -5.97 20.91
CA GLN A 17 37.55 -7.20 21.58
C GLN A 17 38.05 -8.25 20.58
N LEU A 18 37.37 -8.41 19.43
CA LEU A 18 37.82 -9.27 18.31
C LEU A 18 39.18 -8.80 17.78
N ASP A 19 39.37 -7.50 17.61
CA ASP A 19 40.61 -6.92 17.12
C ASP A 19 41.77 -7.23 18.06
N VAL A 20 41.56 -7.13 19.39
CA VAL A 20 42.56 -7.50 20.40
C VAL A 20 42.91 -8.99 20.31
N LEU A 21 41.91 -9.87 20.24
CA LEU A 21 42.13 -11.32 20.12
C LEU A 21 42.89 -11.69 18.84
N SER A 22 42.56 -10.99 17.73
CA SER A 22 43.25 -11.21 16.46
C SER A 22 44.73 -10.81 16.54
N GLU A 23 45.06 -9.69 17.19
CA GLU A 23 46.44 -9.26 17.36
C GLU A 23 47.21 -10.19 18.28
N GLN A 24 46.60 -10.65 19.40
CA GLN A 24 47.20 -11.66 20.26
C GLN A 24 47.51 -12.95 19.49
N LYS A 25 46.60 -13.41 18.64
CA LYS A 25 46.82 -14.58 17.79
C LYS A 25 47.97 -14.35 16.80
N ASN A 26 48.07 -13.16 16.19
CA ASN A 26 49.16 -12.80 15.30
C ASN A 26 50.54 -12.87 16.00
N ILE A 27 50.62 -12.42 17.25
CA ILE A 27 51.84 -12.52 18.06
C ILE A 27 52.23 -13.98 18.28
N LEU A 28 51.27 -14.83 18.67
CA LEU A 28 51.54 -16.26 18.89
C LEU A 28 51.87 -17.00 17.61
N LEU A 29 51.34 -16.62 16.46
CA LEU A 29 51.69 -17.21 15.18
C LEU A 29 53.14 -16.85 14.79
N LYS A 30 53.60 -15.62 15.08
CA LYS A 30 55.00 -15.24 14.89
C LYS A 30 55.93 -16.03 15.81
N GLU A 31 55.53 -16.22 17.06
CA GLU A 31 56.25 -17.04 18.04
C GLU A 31 56.30 -18.50 17.58
N LYS A 32 55.20 -19.09 17.16
CA LYS A 32 55.14 -20.46 16.60
C LYS A 32 56.19 -20.60 15.47
N ASN A 33 56.16 -19.73 14.46
CA ASN A 33 57.11 -19.76 13.34
C ASN A 33 58.59 -19.65 13.78
N ARG A 34 58.85 -18.89 14.89
CA ARG A 34 60.18 -18.79 15.44
C ARG A 34 60.61 -20.10 16.11
N ILE A 35 59.74 -20.71 16.89
CA ILE A 35 60.02 -21.99 17.57
C ILE A 35 60.19 -23.14 16.58
N GLU A 36 59.38 -23.19 15.52
CA GLU A 36 59.52 -24.17 14.43
C GLU A 36 60.95 -24.12 13.79
N LYS A 37 61.42 -22.91 13.46
CA LYS A 37 62.78 -22.75 12.94
C LYS A 37 63.88 -23.12 13.92
N LEU A 38 63.70 -22.87 15.22
CA LEU A 38 64.63 -23.27 16.27
C LEU A 38 64.62 -24.79 16.51
N LEU A 39 63.49 -25.42 16.31
CA LEU A 39 63.36 -26.86 16.41
C LEU A 39 64.12 -27.59 15.31
N GLU A 40 64.09 -27.05 14.04
CA GLU A 40 64.86 -27.52 12.92
C GLU A 40 66.40 -27.49 13.24
N GLY A 41 66.79 -26.44 13.98
CA GLY A 41 68.20 -26.28 14.43
C GLY A 41 68.50 -26.99 15.77
N SER A 42 67.58 -27.82 16.28
CA SER A 42 67.72 -28.50 17.60
C SER A 42 67.89 -27.55 18.81
N ALA A 43 67.46 -26.30 18.67
CA ALA A 43 67.60 -25.23 19.70
C ALA A 43 66.29 -24.96 20.45
N ALA A 44 65.22 -25.72 20.20
CA ALA A 44 63.95 -25.67 20.91
C ALA A 44 63.46 -27.11 21.20
N THR A 45 62.48 -27.23 22.12
CA THR A 45 61.87 -28.53 22.50
C THR A 45 60.49 -28.68 21.86
N PRO A 46 60.04 -29.92 21.49
CA PRO A 46 58.69 -30.16 21.00
C PRO A 46 57.59 -29.62 21.95
N LYS A 47 57.82 -29.69 23.25
CA LYS A 47 56.91 -29.17 24.27
C LYS A 47 56.63 -27.67 24.11
N GLN A 48 57.64 -26.88 23.76
CA GLN A 48 57.45 -25.43 23.54
C GLN A 48 56.57 -25.17 22.34
N LEU A 49 56.64 -25.98 21.29
CA LEU A 49 55.73 -25.87 20.13
C LEU A 49 54.29 -26.25 20.52
N ASP A 50 54.13 -27.36 21.25
CA ASP A 50 52.81 -27.80 21.74
C ASP A 50 52.15 -26.76 22.64
N ASP A 51 52.89 -26.10 23.51
CA ASP A 51 52.40 -25.04 24.40
C ASP A 51 51.91 -23.85 23.61
N VAL A 52 52.61 -23.40 22.58
CA VAL A 52 52.20 -22.26 21.76
C VAL A 52 50.98 -22.63 20.88
N GLU A 53 50.96 -23.85 20.32
CA GLU A 53 49.78 -24.34 19.57
C GLU A 53 48.54 -24.46 20.44
N GLY A 54 48.72 -24.90 21.69
CA GLY A 54 47.66 -24.95 22.71
C GLY A 54 47.09 -23.56 22.96
N ASN A 55 47.96 -22.55 23.13
CA ASN A 55 47.53 -21.16 23.34
C ASN A 55 46.79 -20.58 22.13
N ILE A 56 47.22 -20.89 20.90
CA ILE A 56 46.54 -20.47 19.70
C ILE A 56 45.14 -21.09 19.64
N LYS A 57 44.98 -22.40 19.97
CA LYS A 57 43.68 -23.06 20.01
C LYS A 57 42.72 -22.43 21.04
N VAL A 58 43.24 -22.02 22.20
CA VAL A 58 42.45 -21.30 23.20
C VAL A 58 41.97 -19.95 22.68
N LEU A 59 42.84 -19.16 22.04
CA LEU A 59 42.44 -17.88 21.42
C LEU A 59 41.43 -18.06 20.30
N ASP A 60 41.54 -19.12 19.49
CA ASP A 60 40.54 -19.43 18.48
C ASP A 60 39.15 -19.70 19.06
N LYS A 61 39.10 -20.44 20.19
CA LYS A 61 37.84 -20.69 20.90
C LYS A 61 37.26 -19.43 21.52
N GLN A 62 38.11 -18.57 22.10
CA GLN A 62 37.71 -17.25 22.61
C GLN A 62 37.19 -16.35 21.51
N SER A 63 37.88 -16.27 20.37
CA SER A 63 37.47 -15.50 19.21
C SER A 63 36.12 -15.97 18.67
N ALA A 64 35.93 -17.30 18.57
CA ALA A 64 34.64 -17.89 18.14
C ALA A 64 33.50 -17.52 19.11
N SER A 65 33.74 -17.54 20.42
CA SER A 65 32.75 -17.13 21.42
C SER A 65 32.35 -15.67 21.29
N VAL A 66 33.30 -14.77 21.06
CA VAL A 66 33.05 -13.34 20.87
C VAL A 66 32.34 -13.08 19.49
N SER A 67 32.69 -13.89 18.48
CA SER A 67 31.97 -13.84 17.17
C SER A 67 30.49 -14.20 17.33
N LEU A 68 30.14 -15.21 18.11
CA LEU A 68 28.74 -15.53 18.42
C LEU A 68 28.01 -14.38 19.13
N GLN A 69 28.72 -13.66 20.04
CA GLN A 69 28.12 -12.46 20.66
C GLN A 69 27.81 -11.38 19.61
N LYS A 70 28.68 -11.21 18.62
CA LYS A 70 28.46 -10.29 17.50
C LYS A 70 27.24 -10.69 16.66
N GLU A 71 27.05 -11.98 16.39
CA GLU A 71 25.88 -12.50 15.67
C GLU A 71 24.60 -12.26 16.47
N ASN A 72 24.61 -12.47 17.79
CA ASN A 72 23.47 -12.17 18.65
C ASN A 72 23.10 -10.67 18.61
N LEU A 73 24.10 -9.79 18.63
CA LEU A 73 23.85 -8.34 18.49
C LEU A 73 23.30 -7.98 17.12
N ALA A 74 23.69 -8.68 16.05
CA ALA A 74 23.11 -8.50 14.71
C ALA A 74 21.62 -8.89 14.71
N ALA A 75 21.28 -10.04 15.28
CA ALA A 75 19.88 -10.48 15.39
C ALA A 75 19.03 -9.52 16.24
N GLU A 76 19.58 -8.98 17.36
CA GLU A 76 18.91 -7.96 18.16
C GLU A 76 18.68 -6.66 17.38
N ASN A 77 19.65 -6.25 16.55
CA ASN A 77 19.50 -5.08 15.66
C ASN A 77 18.40 -5.29 14.62
N ASP A 78 18.32 -6.48 14.02
CA ASP A 78 17.30 -6.80 13.02
C ASP A 78 15.90 -6.82 13.65
N ALA A 79 15.75 -7.41 14.84
CA ALA A 79 14.50 -7.37 15.59
C ALA A 79 14.06 -5.92 15.88
N LEU A 80 14.99 -5.07 16.28
CA LEU A 80 14.71 -3.65 16.53
C LEU A 80 14.32 -2.90 15.25
N ASN A 81 14.94 -3.21 14.12
CA ASN A 81 14.58 -2.62 12.83
C ASN A 81 13.15 -3.01 12.41
N VAL A 82 12.74 -4.27 12.64
CA VAL A 82 11.36 -4.73 12.42
C VAL A 82 10.37 -3.95 13.27
N GLN A 83 10.67 -3.75 14.57
CA GLN A 83 9.81 -2.95 15.45
C GLN A 83 9.69 -1.49 14.98
N ILE A 84 10.78 -0.88 14.54
CA ILE A 84 10.78 0.48 13.97
C ILE A 84 9.91 0.52 12.70
N ALA A 85 10.02 -0.48 11.83
CA ALA A 85 9.21 -0.57 10.63
C ALA A 85 7.71 -0.67 10.95
N GLN A 86 7.33 -1.48 11.95
CA GLN A 86 5.94 -1.60 12.41
C GLN A 86 5.38 -0.27 12.93
N VAL A 87 6.16 0.45 13.77
CA VAL A 87 5.75 1.76 14.28
C VAL A 87 5.61 2.79 13.16
N ASN A 88 6.55 2.78 12.21
CA ASN A 88 6.47 3.67 11.04
C ASN A 88 5.24 3.35 10.18
N GLU A 89 4.89 2.08 9.99
CA GLU A 89 3.67 1.67 9.28
C GLU A 89 2.41 2.19 10.01
N GLN A 90 2.37 2.09 11.35
CA GLN A 90 1.27 2.64 12.13
C GLN A 90 1.14 4.16 11.96
N ILE A 91 2.28 4.88 11.96
CA ILE A 91 2.30 6.33 11.69
C ILE A 91 1.78 6.63 10.27
N GLN A 92 2.21 5.86 9.26
CA GLN A 92 1.71 6.03 7.89
C GLN A 92 0.20 5.76 7.79
N LYS A 93 -0.30 4.73 8.46
CA LYS A 93 -1.73 4.41 8.52
C LYS A 93 -2.56 5.45 9.27
N SER A 94 -1.96 6.24 10.16
CA SER A 94 -2.64 7.36 10.83
C SER A 94 -2.91 8.54 9.89
N LEU A 95 -2.20 8.63 8.76
CA LEU A 95 -2.42 9.62 7.73
C LEU A 95 -3.36 9.08 6.66
N ILE A 96 -4.65 9.29 6.84
CA ILE A 96 -5.68 8.79 5.92
C ILE A 96 -5.71 9.68 4.67
N ARG A 97 -5.44 9.06 3.52
CA ARG A 97 -5.49 9.71 2.20
C ARG A 97 -6.46 8.98 1.30
N TYR A 98 -7.18 9.72 0.50
CA TYR A 98 -8.01 9.14 -0.55
C TYR A 98 -7.14 8.76 -1.76
N PRO A 99 -7.34 7.58 -2.37
CA PRO A 99 -6.45 7.05 -3.41
C PRO A 99 -6.59 7.77 -4.77
N VAL A 100 -7.67 8.54 -4.97
CA VAL A 100 -7.93 9.26 -6.23
C VAL A 100 -8.25 10.73 -5.95
N THR A 101 -8.01 11.58 -6.94
CA THR A 101 -8.38 12.98 -6.88
C THR A 101 -9.89 13.13 -7.01
N GLY A 102 -10.51 14.01 -6.24
CA GLY A 102 -11.94 14.22 -6.28
C GLY A 102 -12.41 15.33 -5.35
N THR A 103 -13.71 15.56 -5.33
CA THR A 103 -14.38 16.54 -4.48
C THR A 103 -14.93 15.87 -3.24
N VAL A 104 -14.69 16.47 -2.07
CA VAL A 104 -15.31 16.03 -0.82
C VAL A 104 -16.79 16.39 -0.87
N LEU A 105 -17.64 15.38 -0.81
CA LEU A 105 -19.09 15.55 -0.84
C LEU A 105 -19.66 15.74 0.57
N GLU A 106 -19.09 15.02 1.53
CA GLU A 106 -19.59 14.98 2.90
C GLU A 106 -18.45 14.65 3.85
N LYS A 107 -18.44 15.27 4.99
CA LYS A 107 -17.47 15.07 6.07
C LYS A 107 -18.21 14.54 7.29
N TYR A 108 -17.76 13.39 7.81
CA TYR A 108 -18.42 12.68 8.92
C TYR A 108 -17.67 12.81 10.25
N ALA A 109 -16.45 13.35 10.24
CA ALA A 109 -15.66 13.51 11.43
C ALA A 109 -15.02 14.89 11.49
N GLU A 110 -15.00 15.49 12.68
CA GLU A 110 -14.41 16.80 12.94
C GLU A 110 -13.02 16.68 13.60
N LYS A 111 -12.28 17.77 13.57
CA LYS A 111 -10.99 17.86 14.25
C LYS A 111 -11.18 17.61 15.76
N SER A 112 -10.33 16.76 16.33
CA SER A 112 -10.37 16.37 17.76
C SER A 112 -11.53 15.42 18.13
N GLU A 113 -12.27 14.91 17.17
CA GLU A 113 -13.28 13.88 17.41
C GLU A 113 -12.63 12.51 17.55
N LEU A 114 -13.15 11.70 18.48
CA LEU A 114 -12.73 10.31 18.63
C LEU A 114 -13.32 9.46 17.49
N VAL A 115 -12.42 8.85 16.71
CA VAL A 115 -12.78 7.99 15.59
C VAL A 115 -12.43 6.55 15.92
N ILE A 116 -13.40 5.66 15.78
CA ILE A 116 -13.21 4.22 15.95
C ILE A 116 -12.95 3.54 14.58
N PRO A 117 -12.22 2.42 14.53
CA PRO A 117 -12.06 1.66 13.30
C PRO A 117 -13.40 1.29 12.65
N GLY A 118 -13.49 1.51 11.33
CA GLY A 118 -14.71 1.26 10.55
C GLY A 118 -15.64 2.46 10.40
N LYS A 119 -15.48 3.55 11.18
CA LYS A 119 -16.26 4.78 10.98
C LYS A 119 -15.78 5.51 9.70
N PRO A 120 -16.69 5.84 8.74
CA PRO A 120 -16.31 6.66 7.60
C PRO A 120 -15.93 8.07 8.08
N LEU A 121 -14.88 8.65 7.50
CA LEU A 121 -14.41 9.99 7.85
C LEU A 121 -14.94 11.07 6.91
N PHE A 122 -15.01 10.74 5.63
CA PHE A 122 -15.52 11.62 4.59
C PHE A 122 -15.94 10.81 3.37
N ARG A 123 -16.82 11.38 2.55
CA ARG A 123 -17.25 10.85 1.27
C ARG A 123 -16.72 11.73 0.15
N MET A 124 -16.08 11.10 -0.82
CA MET A 124 -15.54 11.78 -2.00
C MET A 124 -16.03 11.15 -3.28
N ALA A 125 -16.09 11.93 -4.35
CA ALA A 125 -16.29 11.43 -5.71
C ALA A 125 -15.53 12.31 -6.71
N SER A 126 -15.12 11.72 -7.83
CA SER A 126 -14.75 12.51 -8.99
C SER A 126 -16.04 13.02 -9.66
N LEU A 127 -16.10 14.33 -9.86
CA LEU A 127 -17.22 15.00 -10.51
C LEU A 127 -16.91 15.36 -11.97
N ASP A 128 -15.77 14.98 -12.51
CA ASP A 128 -15.36 15.26 -13.90
C ASP A 128 -16.23 14.53 -14.92
N THR A 129 -16.80 13.41 -14.51
CA THR A 129 -17.72 12.60 -15.31
C THR A 129 -18.91 12.21 -14.46
N MET A 130 -20.10 12.57 -14.91
CA MET A 130 -21.35 12.21 -14.26
C MET A 130 -21.99 11.02 -14.96
N LEU A 131 -22.73 10.22 -14.19
CA LEU A 131 -23.48 9.10 -14.71
C LEU A 131 -24.98 9.42 -14.65
N LEU A 132 -25.60 9.59 -15.81
CA LEU A 132 -27.04 9.67 -15.92
C LEU A 132 -27.61 8.25 -16.00
N ARG A 133 -28.53 7.91 -15.09
CA ARG A 133 -29.28 6.65 -15.13
C ARG A 133 -30.66 6.92 -15.72
N VAL A 134 -30.93 6.35 -16.86
CA VAL A 134 -32.22 6.41 -17.54
C VAL A 134 -32.86 5.03 -17.61
N TYR A 135 -34.16 5.00 -17.78
CA TYR A 135 -34.92 3.77 -17.92
C TYR A 135 -35.55 3.71 -19.30
N VAL A 136 -35.37 2.60 -20.00
CA VAL A 136 -35.87 2.37 -21.34
C VAL A 136 -36.80 1.16 -21.38
N ASP A 137 -37.81 1.19 -22.22
CA ASP A 137 -38.71 0.05 -22.39
C ASP A 137 -38.00 -1.11 -23.13
N GLY A 138 -38.45 -2.34 -22.88
CA GLY A 138 -37.91 -3.52 -23.55
C GLY A 138 -37.98 -3.47 -25.08
N SER A 139 -38.92 -2.73 -25.64
CA SER A 139 -39.04 -2.49 -27.11
C SER A 139 -37.93 -1.60 -27.66
N GLN A 140 -37.38 -0.71 -26.85
CA GLN A 140 -36.32 0.22 -27.25
C GLN A 140 -34.92 -0.38 -27.07
N LEU A 141 -34.78 -1.37 -26.15
CA LEU A 141 -33.50 -1.96 -25.80
C LEU A 141 -32.68 -2.50 -26.96
N PRO A 142 -33.24 -3.17 -27.97
CA PRO A 142 -32.45 -3.66 -29.14
C PRO A 142 -31.75 -2.57 -29.94
N ALA A 143 -32.26 -1.32 -29.90
CA ALA A 143 -31.69 -0.18 -30.58
C ALA A 143 -30.54 0.51 -29.81
N ILE A 144 -30.28 0.08 -28.57
CA ILE A 144 -29.29 0.70 -27.69
C ILE A 144 -28.08 -0.23 -27.52
N GLN A 145 -26.89 0.28 -27.78
CA GLN A 145 -25.64 -0.46 -27.74
C GLN A 145 -24.65 0.17 -26.79
N LEU A 146 -23.76 -0.64 -26.21
CA LEU A 146 -22.62 -0.14 -25.44
C LEU A 146 -21.75 0.78 -26.30
N ASN A 147 -21.25 1.84 -25.71
CA ASN A 147 -20.45 2.89 -26.36
C ASN A 147 -21.22 3.74 -27.38
N GLN A 148 -22.52 3.55 -27.54
CA GLN A 148 -23.35 4.39 -28.42
C GLN A 148 -23.36 5.84 -27.92
N LYS A 149 -23.27 6.79 -28.82
CA LYS A 149 -23.44 8.22 -28.56
C LYS A 149 -24.89 8.50 -28.19
N ALA A 150 -25.09 9.33 -27.19
CA ALA A 150 -26.39 9.85 -26.78
C ALA A 150 -26.29 11.35 -26.53
N GLU A 151 -27.37 12.08 -26.74
CA GLU A 151 -27.47 13.47 -26.29
C GLU A 151 -28.22 13.50 -24.96
N VAL A 152 -27.61 14.12 -23.95
CA VAL A 152 -28.21 14.29 -22.63
C VAL A 152 -28.73 15.70 -22.50
N LEU A 153 -30.01 15.81 -22.13
CA LEU A 153 -30.73 17.07 -21.94
C LEU A 153 -30.89 17.29 -20.43
N VAL A 154 -30.42 18.42 -19.96
CA VAL A 154 -30.58 18.84 -18.56
C VAL A 154 -31.17 20.22 -18.47
N ASP A 155 -31.93 20.49 -17.44
CA ASP A 155 -32.49 21.83 -17.21
C ASP A 155 -31.37 22.85 -17.02
N SER A 156 -31.49 23.97 -17.71
CA SER A 156 -30.59 25.11 -17.60
C SER A 156 -31.35 26.35 -17.14
N GLU A 157 -30.62 27.41 -16.85
CA GLU A 157 -31.20 28.71 -16.54
C GLU A 157 -32.22 29.15 -17.59
N ASN A 158 -33.30 29.80 -17.17
CA ASN A 158 -34.39 30.30 -18.04
C ASN A 158 -35.26 29.22 -18.73
N GLY A 159 -35.36 28.00 -18.16
CA GLY A 159 -36.22 26.96 -18.70
C GLY A 159 -35.77 26.39 -20.06
N ARG A 160 -34.53 26.65 -20.44
CA ARG A 160 -33.93 26.04 -21.65
C ARG A 160 -33.23 24.75 -21.30
N LEU A 161 -33.29 23.77 -22.21
CA LEU A 161 -32.56 22.53 -22.08
C LEU A 161 -31.12 22.71 -22.58
N LYS A 162 -30.14 22.41 -21.72
CA LYS A 162 -28.74 22.32 -22.12
C LYS A 162 -28.49 20.92 -22.68
N LYS A 163 -27.91 20.86 -23.89
CA LYS A 163 -27.51 19.63 -24.55
C LYS A 163 -26.07 19.29 -24.24
N LEU A 164 -25.84 18.08 -23.77
CA LEU A 164 -24.50 17.57 -23.40
C LEU A 164 -24.23 16.26 -24.16
N PRO A 165 -23.01 16.05 -24.64
CA PRO A 165 -22.65 14.78 -25.26
C PRO A 165 -22.54 13.71 -24.18
N GLY A 166 -23.17 12.56 -24.40
CA GLY A 166 -23.08 11.40 -23.52
C GLY A 166 -22.69 10.14 -24.30
N ARG A 167 -22.29 9.11 -23.56
CA ARG A 167 -21.98 7.80 -24.12
C ARG A 167 -22.54 6.72 -23.22
N VAL A 168 -23.23 5.74 -23.79
CA VAL A 168 -23.74 4.57 -23.07
C VAL A 168 -22.54 3.77 -22.52
N CYS A 169 -22.45 3.65 -21.19
CA CYS A 169 -21.37 2.93 -20.54
C CYS A 169 -21.82 1.62 -19.89
N TRP A 170 -23.14 1.45 -19.68
CA TRP A 170 -23.68 0.24 -19.07
C TRP A 170 -25.17 0.07 -19.41
N ILE A 171 -25.58 -1.18 -19.62
CA ILE A 171 -26.97 -1.57 -19.86
C ILE A 171 -27.30 -2.70 -18.90
N ALA A 172 -28.41 -2.63 -18.19
CA ALA A 172 -28.87 -3.67 -17.27
C ALA A 172 -29.15 -4.98 -18.00
N SER A 173 -28.66 -6.09 -17.44
CA SER A 173 -28.97 -7.45 -17.95
C SER A 173 -30.32 -7.97 -17.50
N GLN A 174 -30.93 -7.31 -16.50
CA GLN A 174 -32.23 -7.67 -15.95
C GLN A 174 -33.15 -6.47 -15.94
N ALA A 175 -34.44 -6.72 -16.18
CA ALA A 175 -35.46 -5.71 -16.07
C ALA A 175 -35.70 -5.30 -14.62
N GLU A 176 -35.96 -4.03 -14.40
CA GLU A 176 -36.36 -3.45 -13.13
C GLU A 176 -37.83 -3.01 -13.22
N PHE A 177 -38.51 -2.98 -12.08
CA PHE A 177 -39.82 -2.37 -12.00
C PHE A 177 -39.68 -0.85 -11.98
N THR A 178 -40.56 -0.14 -12.71
CA THR A 178 -40.58 1.32 -12.62
C THR A 178 -40.84 1.75 -11.17
N PRO A 179 -40.06 2.72 -10.65
CA PRO A 179 -40.25 3.19 -9.27
C PRO A 179 -41.51 4.07 -9.07
N LYS A 180 -42.48 4.02 -9.99
CA LYS A 180 -43.75 4.75 -9.85
C LYS A 180 -44.70 4.04 -8.94
N THR A 181 -45.24 4.75 -7.96
CA THR A 181 -46.38 4.33 -7.13
C THR A 181 -47.60 4.10 -8.03
N ILE A 182 -48.09 2.87 -8.08
CA ILE A 182 -49.25 2.46 -8.92
C ILE A 182 -50.52 3.11 -8.36
N GLN A 183 -51.16 3.97 -9.10
CA GLN A 183 -52.37 4.67 -8.71
C GLN A 183 -53.65 4.11 -9.35
N THR A 184 -53.58 3.24 -10.38
CA THR A 184 -54.77 2.70 -11.03
C THR A 184 -54.59 1.26 -11.52
N ARG A 185 -55.72 0.50 -11.60
CA ARG A 185 -55.78 -0.91 -12.03
C ARG A 185 -55.40 -1.15 -13.52
N LYS A 186 -55.18 -0.11 -14.30
CA LYS A 186 -54.85 -0.20 -15.74
C LYS A 186 -53.40 0.03 -16.10
N GLU A 187 -52.57 0.50 -15.16
CA GLU A 187 -51.12 0.62 -15.43
C GLU A 187 -50.49 -0.75 -15.17
N ARG A 188 -50.32 -1.53 -16.22
CA ARG A 188 -49.52 -2.74 -16.23
C ARG A 188 -48.12 -2.35 -15.79
N ILE A 189 -47.53 -3.14 -14.91
CA ILE A 189 -46.12 -3.03 -14.48
C ILE A 189 -45.25 -3.11 -15.74
N ASN A 190 -44.83 -1.99 -16.25
CA ASN A 190 -43.91 -1.96 -17.38
C ASN A 190 -42.52 -2.29 -16.86
N LEU A 191 -41.99 -3.41 -17.35
CA LEU A 191 -40.59 -3.79 -17.13
C LEU A 191 -39.71 -2.83 -17.94
N VAL A 192 -38.79 -2.18 -17.28
CA VAL A 192 -37.83 -1.26 -17.85
C VAL A 192 -36.42 -1.72 -17.62
N TYR A 193 -35.53 -1.33 -18.50
CA TYR A 193 -34.10 -1.62 -18.35
C TYR A 193 -33.34 -0.33 -18.03
N ALA A 194 -32.51 -0.41 -16.98
CA ALA A 194 -31.67 0.73 -16.62
C ALA A 194 -30.48 0.82 -17.58
N VAL A 195 -30.23 2.02 -18.08
CA VAL A 195 -29.08 2.36 -18.93
C VAL A 195 -28.31 3.48 -18.24
N LYS A 196 -26.99 3.34 -18.14
CA LYS A 196 -26.10 4.40 -17.62
C LYS A 196 -25.37 5.06 -18.77
N ILE A 197 -25.41 6.38 -18.76
CA ILE A 197 -24.77 7.24 -19.76
C ILE A 197 -23.71 8.06 -19.05
N SER A 198 -22.49 7.97 -19.51
CA SER A 198 -21.37 8.78 -19.04
C SER A 198 -21.39 10.13 -19.73
N VAL A 199 -21.38 11.21 -18.98
CA VAL A 199 -21.46 12.59 -19.45
C VAL A 199 -20.28 13.38 -18.86
N PRO A 200 -19.38 13.95 -19.67
CA PRO A 200 -18.37 14.87 -19.18
C PRO A 200 -19.01 16.06 -18.47
N ASN A 201 -18.50 16.44 -17.32
CA ASN A 201 -19.03 17.52 -16.52
C ASN A 201 -18.10 18.74 -16.54
N ASP A 202 -18.63 19.85 -16.97
CA ASP A 202 -17.96 21.16 -16.95
C ASP A 202 -18.14 21.91 -15.61
N GLY A 203 -18.66 21.22 -14.57
CA GLY A 203 -19.00 21.80 -13.27
C GLY A 203 -20.47 22.21 -13.15
N SER A 204 -21.23 22.21 -14.24
CA SER A 204 -22.67 22.59 -14.23
C SER A 204 -23.56 21.45 -13.73
N LEU A 205 -23.17 20.18 -13.90
CA LEU A 205 -23.94 19.04 -13.44
C LEU A 205 -23.74 18.79 -11.96
N LYS A 206 -24.86 18.52 -11.27
CA LYS A 206 -24.86 18.20 -9.82
C LYS A 206 -25.46 16.81 -9.59
N ILE A 207 -25.04 16.18 -8.52
CA ILE A 207 -25.61 14.87 -8.08
C ILE A 207 -27.09 15.06 -7.75
N GLY A 208 -27.94 14.18 -8.29
CA GLY A 208 -29.39 14.25 -8.11
C GLY A 208 -30.13 15.14 -9.10
N MET A 209 -29.42 15.79 -10.02
CA MET A 209 -30.03 16.61 -11.08
C MET A 209 -30.78 15.69 -12.05
N PRO A 210 -32.06 16.00 -12.40
CA PRO A 210 -32.79 15.26 -13.40
C PRO A 210 -32.22 15.51 -14.80
N GLY A 211 -32.38 14.54 -15.69
CA GLY A 211 -31.97 14.66 -17.09
C GLY A 211 -32.65 13.63 -17.96
N GLU A 212 -32.74 13.96 -19.25
CA GLU A 212 -33.31 13.11 -20.29
C GLU A 212 -32.19 12.66 -21.23
N ALA A 213 -32.39 11.53 -21.93
CA ALA A 213 -31.43 11.03 -22.90
C ALA A 213 -32.13 10.77 -24.25
N VAL A 214 -31.53 11.27 -25.32
CA VAL A 214 -31.91 10.99 -26.69
C VAL A 214 -30.87 10.09 -27.33
N PHE A 215 -31.29 8.90 -27.74
CA PHE A 215 -30.45 7.94 -28.43
C PHE A 215 -30.55 8.15 -29.95
N PHE A 216 -29.39 8.27 -30.60
CA PHE A 216 -29.38 8.34 -32.07
C PHE A 216 -29.47 6.92 -32.63
N THR A 217 -30.59 6.59 -33.24
CA THR A 217 -30.73 5.34 -33.99
C THR A 217 -29.93 5.46 -35.27
N LYS A 218 -29.08 4.48 -35.59
CA LYS A 218 -28.51 4.42 -36.94
C LYS A 218 -29.68 4.17 -37.90
N GLU A 219 -29.99 5.14 -38.74
CA GLU A 219 -30.77 4.84 -39.90
C GLU A 219 -30.08 3.72 -40.70
N LYS A 220 -30.89 2.72 -41.05
CA LYS A 220 -30.47 1.56 -41.85
C LYS A 220 -30.20 1.94 -43.26
#